data_66ec189f54d01dd8f501f1ee398d6411
#
_entry.id   66ec189f54d01dd8f501f1ee398d6411
#
_cell.length_a   1.000
_cell.length_b   1.000
_cell.length_c   1.000
_cell.angle_alpha   90.00
_cell.angle_beta   90.00
_cell.angle_gamma   90.00
#
_symmetry.space_group_name_H-M   'P 1'
#
loop_
_entity.id
_entity.type
_entity.pdbx_description
1 polymer ?
#
loop_
_entity_poly.entity_id
_entity_poly.type
_entity_poly.pdbx_seq_one_letter_code
_entity_poly.pdbx_strand_id
1 'polypeptide(L)'
;MPETGEGSPKLSGTLSQLRLRETLRDLQERIELLIGTRDKMDGLLEAVLAVASGLELDATLRRIVRAAVELGEAHYGALGVLGDDGALAEFVYLGIDAETRARIGHLPEGHGLLGLVIDDAKPLRLTEISAHPASVGFPANHPPMHSFLGVPVRVRDEVFGNLYLTEKKDGAEFTDDDEVIVRALAAAAGIAIENAHLYEQTRLRQRWLGATSEVTTELLGGTDPVDALELIAGRALELTGSDVTMLALPGTGRLDVDEDGDSVPAELTVTVCAGGGENLTGLRIPVAGTVPGAVFRDRTPRRMAELALLRDRGRGPALVVPLRAGDHTSGVLIALRDPGSALFETAQLPVLASFADQAALALQLAAQQRAARERDVLSDRDRIARDLHDHVIQRLFAVGLAMQSTQRRTKTPELQRRLQESIDQMHEIVREIRTAIFDLHGGAAGEIRLRNRLHDAIAELTDDAPLHPAV
;
A
#
# COMPACT_ATOMS: atom_id res chain seq x y z
N MET A 1 18.33 27.79 -112.07
CA MET A 1 18.77 28.26 -110.77
C MET A 1 17.59 28.14 -109.81
N PRO A 2 17.69 27.35 -108.78
CA PRO A 2 16.91 27.52 -107.66
C PRO A 2 17.76 27.50 -106.39
N GLU A 3 17.40 28.35 -105.45
CA GLU A 3 17.92 28.41 -104.12
C GLU A 3 17.17 27.46 -103.15
N THR A 4 17.92 26.69 -102.50
CA THR A 4 17.50 25.78 -101.47
C THR A 4 17.39 26.48 -100.12
N GLY A 5 16.21 26.41 -99.53
CA GLY A 5 15.99 26.84 -98.18
C GLY A 5 16.43 25.80 -97.17
N GLU A 6 17.55 26.02 -96.49
CA GLU A 6 17.91 25.37 -95.23
C GLU A 6 17.23 26.13 -94.07
N GLY A 7 16.34 25.47 -93.42
CA GLY A 7 15.63 26.04 -92.27
C GLY A 7 15.29 24.97 -91.21
N SER A 8 16.05 24.95 -90.15
CA SER A 8 15.66 24.48 -88.80
C SER A 8 15.69 23.00 -88.44
N PRO A 9 16.92 22.48 -88.10
CA PRO A 9 16.97 21.36 -87.13
C PRO A 9 17.38 21.76 -85.69
N LYS A 10 17.80 23.04 -85.47
CA LYS A 10 18.36 23.41 -84.14
C LYS A 10 17.33 23.70 -83.03
N LEU A 11 16.14 24.09 -83.31
CA LEU A 11 15.10 24.43 -82.33
C LEU A 11 14.42 23.23 -81.73
N SER A 12 14.21 22.13 -82.45
CA SER A 12 13.59 20.90 -81.90
C SER A 12 14.51 20.15 -80.93
N GLY A 13 15.84 20.17 -81.14
CA GLY A 13 16.85 19.57 -80.23
C GLY A 13 16.93 20.30 -78.88
N THR A 14 16.82 21.64 -78.92
CA THR A 14 16.91 22.47 -77.74
C THR A 14 15.65 22.32 -76.86
N LEU A 15 14.46 22.21 -77.47
CA LEU A 15 13.17 21.96 -76.75
C LEU A 15 13.14 20.54 -76.16
N SER A 16 13.68 19.54 -76.85
CA SER A 16 13.80 18.18 -76.31
C SER A 16 14.76 18.10 -75.15
N GLN A 17 15.89 18.83 -75.17
CA GLN A 17 16.83 18.92 -74.06
C GLN A 17 16.27 19.67 -72.86
N LEU A 18 15.47 20.71 -73.06
CA LEU A 18 14.80 21.41 -71.97
C LEU A 18 13.73 20.54 -71.30
N ARG A 19 12.89 19.83 -72.05
CA ARG A 19 11.95 18.87 -71.50
C ARG A 19 12.60 17.73 -70.76
N LEU A 20 13.71 17.21 -71.26
CA LEU A 20 14.47 16.17 -70.57
C LEU A 20 15.06 16.67 -69.21
N ARG A 21 15.56 17.93 -69.22
CA ARG A 21 16.06 18.54 -67.95
C ARG A 21 14.92 18.78 -66.93
N GLU A 22 13.76 19.22 -67.37
CA GLU A 22 12.58 19.38 -66.54
C GLU A 22 12.12 18.02 -65.97
N THR A 23 12.01 16.98 -66.78
CA THR A 23 11.63 15.64 -66.34
C THR A 23 12.66 15.04 -65.39
N LEU A 24 13.97 15.25 -65.61
CA LEU A 24 15.03 14.82 -64.70
C LEU A 24 14.95 15.56 -63.35
N ARG A 25 14.64 16.85 -63.37
CA ARG A 25 14.49 17.63 -62.15
C ARG A 25 13.28 17.17 -61.35
N ASP A 26 12.10 16.99 -62.01
CA ASP A 26 10.90 16.41 -61.38
C ASP A 26 11.16 15.02 -60.79
N LEU A 27 11.94 14.19 -61.51
CA LEU A 27 12.33 12.88 -61.00
C LEU A 27 13.26 12.99 -59.78
N GLN A 28 14.22 13.91 -59.80
CA GLN A 28 15.12 14.15 -58.66
C GLN A 28 14.33 14.65 -57.43
N GLU A 29 13.45 15.61 -57.61
CA GLU A 29 12.56 16.12 -56.54
C GLU A 29 11.69 15.02 -55.96
N ARG A 30 11.13 14.12 -56.78
CA ARG A 30 10.36 12.96 -56.33
C ARG A 30 11.19 11.93 -55.58
N ILE A 31 12.41 11.67 -56.02
CA ILE A 31 13.35 10.75 -55.35
C ILE A 31 13.79 11.32 -54.00
N GLU A 32 14.08 12.61 -53.93
CA GLU A 32 14.42 13.28 -52.67
C GLU A 32 13.25 13.25 -51.67
N LEU A 33 12.04 13.47 -52.15
CA LEU A 33 10.79 13.34 -51.31
C LEU A 33 10.62 11.92 -50.81
N LEU A 34 10.83 10.88 -51.63
CA LEU A 34 10.70 9.47 -51.25
C LEU A 34 11.78 9.06 -50.24
N ILE A 35 13.01 9.55 -50.42
CA ILE A 35 14.12 9.28 -49.44
C ILE A 35 13.81 9.95 -48.11
N GLY A 36 13.36 11.22 -48.10
CA GLY A 36 12.99 11.93 -46.87
C GLY A 36 11.82 11.29 -46.13
N THR A 37 10.82 10.79 -46.86
CA THR A 37 9.67 10.06 -46.27
C THR A 37 10.13 8.74 -45.66
N ARG A 38 11.04 8.01 -46.34
CA ARG A 38 11.59 6.76 -45.80
C ARG A 38 12.43 6.98 -44.55
N ASP A 39 13.27 8.00 -44.52
CA ASP A 39 14.11 8.33 -43.36
C ASP A 39 13.24 8.72 -42.15
N LYS A 40 12.15 9.46 -42.38
CA LYS A 40 11.15 9.77 -41.33
C LYS A 40 10.46 8.50 -40.80
N MET A 41 10.09 7.56 -41.70
CA MET A 41 9.48 6.28 -41.27
C MET A 41 10.47 5.39 -40.50
N ASP A 42 11.72 5.30 -40.93
CA ASP A 42 12.76 4.53 -40.23
C ASP A 42 13.02 5.13 -38.83
N GLY A 43 13.09 6.46 -38.71
CA GLY A 43 13.22 7.16 -37.44
C GLY A 43 11.99 6.97 -36.52
N LEU A 44 10.79 6.96 -37.07
CA LEU A 44 9.57 6.68 -36.32
C LEU A 44 9.57 5.24 -35.76
N LEU A 45 9.94 4.27 -36.60
CA LEU A 45 10.03 2.86 -36.18
C LEU A 45 11.07 2.67 -35.07
N GLU A 46 12.24 3.28 -35.20
CA GLU A 46 13.28 3.25 -34.17
C GLU A 46 12.78 3.87 -32.85
N ALA A 47 12.09 5.02 -32.90
CA ALA A 47 11.54 5.66 -31.72
C ALA A 47 10.48 4.78 -31.04
N VAL A 48 9.57 4.17 -31.81
CA VAL A 48 8.54 3.26 -31.27
C VAL A 48 9.14 2.01 -30.64
N LEU A 49 10.15 1.41 -31.29
CA LEU A 49 10.85 0.24 -30.75
C LEU A 49 11.63 0.57 -29.46
N ALA A 50 12.27 1.75 -29.42
CA ALA A 50 12.96 2.23 -28.23
C ALA A 50 12.02 2.49 -27.05
N VAL A 51 10.78 2.89 -27.31
CA VAL A 51 9.72 3.04 -26.31
C VAL A 51 9.29 1.69 -25.74
N ALA A 52 9.12 0.70 -26.60
CA ALA A 52 8.67 -0.64 -26.18
C ALA A 52 9.67 -1.37 -25.27
N SER A 53 10.97 -0.98 -25.33
CA SER A 53 12.05 -1.59 -24.51
C SER A 53 12.39 -0.85 -23.22
N GLY A 54 11.82 0.34 -22.97
CA GLY A 54 12.11 1.17 -21.80
C GLY A 54 11.34 0.74 -20.55
N LEU A 55 12.07 0.56 -19.42
CA LEU A 55 11.47 0.24 -18.10
C LEU A 55 11.20 1.49 -17.27
N GLU A 56 11.88 2.62 -17.58
CA GLU A 56 11.71 3.88 -16.85
C GLU A 56 10.84 4.83 -17.66
N LEU A 57 9.70 5.23 -17.09
CA LEU A 57 8.69 6.06 -17.75
C LEU A 57 9.28 7.41 -18.18
N ASP A 58 9.93 8.16 -17.27
CA ASP A 58 10.46 9.50 -17.55
C ASP A 58 11.52 9.48 -18.70
N ALA A 59 12.45 8.52 -18.67
CA ALA A 59 13.43 8.35 -19.75
C ALA A 59 12.77 8.02 -21.10
N THR A 60 11.68 7.24 -21.06
CA THR A 60 10.92 6.85 -22.25
C THR A 60 10.14 8.05 -22.82
N LEU A 61 9.46 8.82 -21.98
CA LEU A 61 8.75 10.03 -22.40
C LEU A 61 9.69 11.08 -22.98
N ARG A 62 10.87 11.28 -22.38
CA ARG A 62 11.91 12.19 -22.92
C ARG A 62 12.38 11.76 -24.30
N ARG A 63 12.51 10.47 -24.57
CA ARG A 63 12.87 9.96 -25.93
C ARG A 63 11.76 10.23 -26.92
N ILE A 64 10.50 10.07 -26.53
CA ILE A 64 9.35 10.36 -27.39
C ILE A 64 9.30 11.84 -27.76
N VAL A 65 9.43 12.73 -26.77
CA VAL A 65 9.44 14.19 -27.03
C VAL A 65 10.60 14.55 -27.96
N ARG A 66 11.78 13.98 -27.77
CA ARG A 66 12.93 14.21 -28.65
C ARG A 66 12.65 13.75 -30.08
N ALA A 67 12.14 12.53 -30.24
CA ALA A 67 11.79 12.02 -31.57
C ALA A 67 10.69 12.88 -32.23
N ALA A 68 9.71 13.34 -31.46
CA ALA A 68 8.66 14.22 -31.98
C ALA A 68 9.24 15.56 -32.47
N VAL A 69 10.15 16.17 -31.71
CA VAL A 69 10.84 17.43 -32.09
C VAL A 69 11.70 17.23 -33.33
N GLU A 70 12.45 16.15 -33.41
CA GLU A 70 13.36 15.84 -34.52
C GLU A 70 12.57 15.54 -35.80
N LEU A 71 11.62 14.60 -35.76
CA LEU A 71 10.82 14.18 -36.92
C LEU A 71 9.80 15.22 -37.35
N GLY A 72 9.25 15.98 -36.40
CA GLY A 72 8.33 17.10 -36.64
C GLY A 72 9.05 18.39 -37.02
N GLU A 73 10.40 18.39 -37.03
CA GLU A 73 11.24 19.56 -37.35
C GLU A 73 10.82 20.82 -36.59
N ALA A 74 10.56 20.62 -35.25
CA ALA A 74 10.13 21.71 -34.38
C ALA A 74 11.30 22.26 -33.55
N HIS A 75 11.13 23.46 -32.99
CA HIS A 75 12.08 24.02 -32.03
C HIS A 75 11.76 23.56 -30.61
N TYR A 76 10.49 23.42 -30.29
CA TYR A 76 10.04 23.05 -28.95
C TYR A 76 9.07 21.87 -29.02
N GLY A 77 9.12 21.04 -28.01
CA GLY A 77 8.15 19.98 -27.82
C GLY A 77 7.95 19.69 -26.35
N ALA A 78 6.75 19.28 -25.98
CA ALA A 78 6.47 18.84 -24.65
C ALA A 78 5.38 17.77 -24.60
N LEU A 79 5.42 16.98 -23.52
CA LEU A 79 4.44 15.95 -23.20
C LEU A 79 3.99 16.16 -21.76
N GLY A 80 2.69 16.35 -21.59
CA GLY A 80 2.05 16.41 -20.29
C GLY A 80 1.31 15.10 -20.01
N VAL A 81 1.48 14.55 -18.80
CA VAL A 81 0.76 13.36 -18.32
C VAL A 81 -0.19 13.78 -17.21
N LEU A 82 -1.43 13.34 -17.31
CA LEU A 82 -2.46 13.60 -16.30
C LEU A 82 -2.37 12.58 -15.17
N GLY A 83 -2.57 13.08 -13.94
CA GLY A 83 -2.77 12.22 -12.76
C GLY A 83 -4.22 11.78 -12.61
N ASP A 84 -4.49 10.94 -11.63
CA ASP A 84 -5.82 10.42 -11.30
C ASP A 84 -6.84 11.53 -10.92
N ASP A 85 -6.36 12.69 -10.52
CA ASP A 85 -7.15 13.88 -10.18
C ASP A 85 -7.46 14.79 -11.38
N GLY A 86 -6.97 14.41 -12.57
CA GLY A 86 -7.10 15.20 -13.80
C GLY A 86 -6.13 16.39 -13.87
N ALA A 87 -5.27 16.59 -12.86
CA ALA A 87 -4.22 17.58 -12.90
C ALA A 87 -2.97 17.03 -13.62
N LEU A 88 -2.07 17.92 -14.02
CA LEU A 88 -0.81 17.54 -14.66
C LEU A 88 0.13 16.89 -13.60
N ALA A 89 0.36 15.58 -13.70
CA ALA A 89 1.24 14.82 -12.80
C ALA A 89 2.70 14.89 -13.23
N GLU A 90 2.97 14.77 -14.56
CA GLU A 90 4.31 14.83 -15.12
C GLU A 90 4.35 15.76 -16.32
N PHE A 91 5.48 16.43 -16.51
CA PHE A 91 5.69 17.34 -17.62
C PHE A 91 7.12 17.25 -18.16
N VAL A 92 7.23 16.68 -19.34
CA VAL A 92 8.51 16.53 -20.06
C VAL A 92 8.55 17.54 -21.20
N TYR A 93 9.62 18.32 -21.30
CA TYR A 93 9.79 19.33 -22.36
C TYR A 93 11.20 19.29 -22.95
N LEU A 94 11.32 19.82 -24.18
CA LEU A 94 12.55 19.99 -24.93
C LEU A 94 12.57 21.35 -25.65
N GLY A 95 13.76 21.93 -25.79
CA GLY A 95 13.96 23.19 -26.50
C GLY A 95 14.08 24.42 -25.58
N ILE A 96 13.62 24.36 -24.34
CA ILE A 96 13.75 25.43 -23.33
C ILE A 96 14.90 25.08 -22.39
N ASP A 97 15.87 25.99 -22.26
CA ASP A 97 16.98 25.82 -21.34
C ASP A 97 16.58 26.00 -19.88
N ALA A 98 17.42 25.48 -18.96
CA ALA A 98 17.15 25.47 -17.53
C ALA A 98 17.00 26.88 -16.93
N GLU A 99 17.74 27.89 -17.46
CA GLU A 99 17.67 29.27 -16.96
C GLU A 99 16.35 29.92 -17.36
N THR A 100 15.94 29.76 -18.61
CA THR A 100 14.64 30.24 -19.11
C THR A 100 13.51 29.55 -18.37
N ARG A 101 13.60 28.24 -18.13
CA ARG A 101 12.61 27.48 -17.36
C ARG A 101 12.46 28.01 -15.94
N ALA A 102 13.56 28.31 -15.27
CA ALA A 102 13.53 28.85 -13.90
C ALA A 102 12.84 30.24 -13.86
N ARG A 103 13.01 31.04 -14.93
CA ARG A 103 12.36 32.38 -15.05
C ARG A 103 10.86 32.30 -15.35
N ILE A 104 10.40 31.27 -16.06
CA ILE A 104 8.97 31.02 -16.32
C ILE A 104 8.20 30.70 -15.03
N GLY A 105 8.84 29.97 -14.09
CA GLY A 105 8.30 29.67 -12.76
C GLY A 105 7.42 28.41 -12.73
N HIS A 106 6.10 28.54 -12.76
CA HIS A 106 5.19 27.40 -12.65
C HIS A 106 5.08 26.57 -13.95
N LEU A 107 4.63 25.33 -13.80
CA LEU A 107 4.28 24.45 -14.91
C LEU A 107 2.94 24.85 -15.54
N PRO A 108 2.64 24.46 -16.80
CA PRO A 108 1.32 24.62 -17.37
C PRO A 108 0.25 23.94 -16.51
N GLU A 109 -0.87 24.60 -16.28
CA GLU A 109 -1.98 24.06 -15.49
C GLU A 109 -3.04 23.35 -16.33
N GLY A 110 -2.73 23.03 -17.61
CA GLY A 110 -3.66 22.34 -18.52
C GLY A 110 -4.80 23.22 -19.04
N HIS A 111 -4.69 24.55 -18.94
CA HIS A 111 -5.68 25.49 -19.45
C HIS A 111 -5.39 25.95 -20.88
N GLY A 112 -6.39 26.52 -21.54
CA GLY A 112 -6.26 27.06 -22.90
C GLY A 112 -6.16 25.96 -23.97
N LEU A 113 -5.22 26.11 -24.91
CA LEU A 113 -5.03 25.15 -26.00
C LEU A 113 -4.65 23.75 -25.52
N LEU A 114 -3.88 23.64 -24.46
CA LEU A 114 -3.48 22.36 -23.90
C LEU A 114 -4.68 21.60 -23.30
N GLY A 115 -5.56 22.30 -22.59
CA GLY A 115 -6.82 21.72 -22.09
C GLY A 115 -7.74 21.31 -23.24
N LEU A 116 -7.86 22.12 -24.29
CA LEU A 116 -8.70 21.81 -25.45
C LEU A 116 -8.29 20.49 -26.12
N VAL A 117 -7.01 20.22 -26.27
CA VAL A 117 -6.50 18.94 -26.84
C VAL A 117 -6.87 17.74 -25.96
N ILE A 118 -6.91 17.93 -24.64
CA ILE A 118 -7.31 16.90 -23.68
C ILE A 118 -8.81 16.68 -23.71
N ASP A 119 -9.59 17.76 -23.60
CA ASP A 119 -11.05 17.73 -23.47
C ASP A 119 -11.74 17.21 -24.74
N ASP A 120 -11.31 17.70 -25.92
CA ASP A 120 -11.87 17.27 -27.22
C ASP A 120 -11.28 15.93 -27.68
N ALA A 121 -10.16 15.49 -27.10
CA ALA A 121 -9.42 14.29 -27.49
C ALA A 121 -9.13 14.20 -29.01
N LYS A 122 -8.86 15.35 -29.65
CA LYS A 122 -8.59 15.48 -31.07
C LYS A 122 -7.30 16.24 -31.34
N PRO A 123 -6.59 15.91 -32.44
CA PRO A 123 -5.45 16.70 -32.87
C PRO A 123 -5.87 18.15 -33.14
N LEU A 124 -5.00 19.09 -32.80
CA LEU A 124 -5.18 20.52 -33.06
C LEU A 124 -3.91 21.05 -33.73
N ARG A 125 -4.06 21.62 -34.92
CA ARG A 125 -2.99 22.25 -35.70
C ARG A 125 -3.30 23.71 -35.94
N LEU A 126 -2.41 24.61 -35.60
CA LEU A 126 -2.54 26.04 -35.73
C LEU A 126 -1.31 26.64 -36.41
N THR A 127 -1.55 27.56 -37.32
CA THR A 127 -0.49 28.39 -37.93
C THR A 127 -0.08 29.53 -37.00
N GLU A 128 -1.04 30.03 -36.20
CA GLU A 128 -0.83 31.12 -35.26
C GLU A 128 -1.61 30.87 -33.96
N ILE A 129 -0.87 30.63 -32.88
CA ILE A 129 -1.41 30.36 -31.53
C ILE A 129 -2.29 31.53 -31.03
N SER A 130 -1.81 32.76 -31.23
CA SER A 130 -2.46 33.96 -30.73
C SER A 130 -3.82 34.25 -31.38
N ALA A 131 -4.07 33.70 -32.55
CA ALA A 131 -5.31 33.87 -33.28
C ALA A 131 -6.45 32.93 -32.81
N HIS A 132 -6.15 31.89 -32.04
CA HIS A 132 -7.15 30.94 -31.62
C HIS A 132 -7.95 31.42 -30.39
N PRO A 133 -9.30 31.30 -30.37
CA PRO A 133 -10.15 31.83 -29.28
C PRO A 133 -9.81 31.22 -27.89
N ALA A 134 -9.34 29.98 -27.82
CA ALA A 134 -8.94 29.32 -26.60
C ALA A 134 -7.50 29.67 -26.14
N SER A 135 -6.78 30.52 -26.89
CA SER A 135 -5.44 30.95 -26.48
C SER A 135 -5.53 31.87 -25.26
N VAL A 136 -4.86 31.50 -24.18
CA VAL A 136 -4.74 32.29 -22.95
C VAL A 136 -3.45 33.10 -22.90
N GLY A 137 -2.65 33.08 -24.00
CA GLY A 137 -1.32 33.70 -24.04
C GLY A 137 -0.23 32.88 -23.33
N PHE A 138 0.94 33.52 -23.19
CA PHE A 138 2.10 32.92 -22.57
C PHE A 138 2.43 33.59 -21.23
N PRO A 139 2.96 32.84 -20.25
CA PRO A 139 3.46 33.44 -19.02
C PRO A 139 4.65 34.38 -19.29
N ALA A 140 4.96 35.25 -18.32
CA ALA A 140 6.10 36.14 -18.43
C ALA A 140 7.42 35.34 -18.64
N ASN A 141 8.29 35.88 -19.49
CA ASN A 141 9.57 35.28 -19.89
C ASN A 141 9.48 33.98 -20.73
N HIS A 142 8.28 33.59 -21.17
CA HIS A 142 8.14 32.44 -22.07
C HIS A 142 8.61 32.86 -23.49
N PRO A 143 9.33 31.98 -24.22
CA PRO A 143 9.67 32.26 -25.61
C PRO A 143 8.41 32.46 -26.42
N PRO A 144 8.39 33.40 -27.43
CA PRO A 144 7.27 33.54 -28.33
C PRO A 144 7.13 32.26 -29.18
N MET A 145 5.88 31.83 -29.36
CA MET A 145 5.56 30.67 -30.18
C MET A 145 4.37 30.99 -31.07
N HIS A 146 4.44 30.59 -32.35
CA HIS A 146 3.45 30.92 -33.36
C HIS A 146 2.72 29.67 -33.87
N SER A 147 3.44 28.73 -34.47
CA SER A 147 2.86 27.50 -34.98
C SER A 147 2.73 26.43 -33.84
N PHE A 148 1.63 25.65 -33.91
CA PHE A 148 1.29 24.65 -32.90
C PHE A 148 0.75 23.38 -33.56
N LEU A 149 1.19 22.25 -33.06
CA LEU A 149 0.61 20.94 -33.33
C LEU A 149 0.50 20.18 -31.99
N GLY A 150 -0.73 20.00 -31.52
CA GLY A 150 -1.04 19.23 -30.31
C GLY A 150 -1.83 17.97 -30.63
N VAL A 151 -1.46 16.86 -30.02
CA VAL A 151 -2.18 15.60 -30.19
C VAL A 151 -2.43 14.96 -28.82
N PRO A 152 -3.61 14.34 -28.58
CA PRO A 152 -3.89 13.65 -27.33
C PRO A 152 -3.06 12.38 -27.23
N VAL A 153 -2.51 12.12 -26.05
CA VAL A 153 -1.90 10.85 -25.67
C VAL A 153 -3.00 9.97 -25.08
N ARG A 154 -3.42 8.95 -25.82
CA ARG A 154 -4.54 8.10 -25.42
C ARG A 154 -4.29 6.63 -25.69
N VAL A 155 -4.90 5.81 -24.85
CA VAL A 155 -4.97 4.36 -25.05
C VAL A 155 -6.46 3.99 -25.01
N ARG A 156 -6.95 3.35 -26.06
CA ARG A 156 -8.37 3.06 -26.24
C ARG A 156 -9.20 4.35 -26.17
N ASP A 157 -10.07 4.48 -25.16
CA ASP A 157 -10.96 5.63 -24.96
C ASP A 157 -10.51 6.58 -23.84
N GLU A 158 -9.39 6.28 -23.19
CA GLU A 158 -8.86 7.06 -22.07
C GLU A 158 -7.72 7.98 -22.52
N VAL A 159 -7.77 9.24 -22.10
CA VAL A 159 -6.75 10.26 -22.39
C VAL A 159 -5.81 10.38 -21.19
N PHE A 160 -4.55 10.05 -21.40
CA PHE A 160 -3.49 10.13 -20.39
C PHE A 160 -2.71 11.44 -20.39
N GLY A 161 -2.96 12.30 -21.41
CA GLY A 161 -2.26 13.56 -21.54
C GLY A 161 -2.24 14.09 -22.95
N ASN A 162 -1.26 14.93 -23.24
CA ASN A 162 -1.04 15.50 -24.57
C ASN A 162 0.43 15.59 -24.93
N LEU A 163 0.71 15.41 -26.24
CA LEU A 163 2.02 15.65 -26.85
C LEU A 163 1.86 16.83 -27.81
N TYR A 164 2.71 17.84 -27.72
CA TYR A 164 2.65 18.99 -28.61
C TYR A 164 4.03 19.50 -29.04
N LEU A 165 4.03 20.07 -30.22
CA LEU A 165 5.16 20.72 -30.86
C LEU A 165 4.81 22.18 -31.13
N THR A 166 5.82 23.05 -31.01
CA THR A 166 5.66 24.47 -31.35
C THR A 166 6.86 24.98 -32.12
N GLU A 167 6.68 26.03 -32.91
CA GLU A 167 7.72 26.64 -33.76
C GLU A 167 8.33 25.63 -34.73
N LYS A 168 7.61 25.36 -35.83
CA LYS A 168 8.17 24.59 -36.96
C LYS A 168 9.40 25.31 -37.49
N LYS A 169 10.47 24.58 -37.78
CA LYS A 169 11.73 25.15 -38.29
C LYS A 169 11.50 25.91 -39.59
N ASP A 170 12.34 26.89 -39.86
CA ASP A 170 12.31 27.75 -41.06
C ASP A 170 11.02 28.56 -41.23
N GLY A 171 10.26 28.77 -40.14
CA GLY A 171 8.98 29.50 -40.17
C GLY A 171 7.87 28.80 -40.96
N ALA A 172 8.00 27.49 -41.18
CA ALA A 172 7.02 26.67 -41.89
C ALA A 172 5.81 26.35 -40.99
N GLU A 173 4.73 25.89 -41.61
CA GLU A 173 3.55 25.37 -40.92
C GLU A 173 3.63 23.85 -40.73
N PHE A 174 3.04 23.32 -39.67
CA PHE A 174 2.90 21.88 -39.51
C PHE A 174 1.97 21.30 -40.57
N THR A 175 2.38 20.18 -41.16
CA THR A 175 1.68 19.48 -42.24
C THR A 175 0.80 18.34 -41.71
N ASP A 176 -0.03 17.75 -42.60
CA ASP A 176 -0.77 16.53 -42.27
C ASP A 176 0.16 15.34 -42.01
N ASP A 177 1.32 15.29 -42.70
CA ASP A 177 2.33 14.25 -42.46
C ASP A 177 2.98 14.39 -41.08
N ASP A 178 3.27 15.62 -40.63
CA ASP A 178 3.77 15.86 -39.25
C ASP A 178 2.74 15.41 -38.21
N GLU A 179 1.44 15.68 -38.46
CA GLU A 179 0.37 15.21 -37.55
C GLU A 179 0.33 13.68 -37.45
N VAL A 180 0.46 12.97 -38.59
CA VAL A 180 0.48 11.50 -38.59
C VAL A 180 1.65 10.96 -37.76
N ILE A 181 2.84 11.53 -37.90
CA ILE A 181 4.06 11.14 -37.16
C ILE A 181 3.85 11.39 -35.68
N VAL A 182 3.40 12.60 -35.29
CA VAL A 182 3.22 12.98 -33.89
C VAL A 182 2.10 12.14 -33.22
N ARG A 183 1.04 11.82 -33.96
CA ARG A 183 -0.01 10.90 -33.49
C ARG A 183 0.52 9.48 -33.24
N ALA A 184 1.39 8.96 -34.10
CA ALA A 184 1.98 7.65 -33.89
C ALA A 184 2.89 7.64 -32.64
N LEU A 185 3.67 8.70 -32.42
CA LEU A 185 4.48 8.87 -31.21
C LEU A 185 3.63 9.05 -29.95
N ALA A 186 2.54 9.79 -30.04
CA ALA A 186 1.58 9.95 -28.93
C ALA A 186 0.91 8.62 -28.55
N ALA A 187 0.56 7.78 -29.55
CA ALA A 187 0.06 6.44 -29.29
C ALA A 187 1.10 5.54 -28.59
N ALA A 188 2.38 5.62 -29.02
CA ALA A 188 3.47 4.91 -28.35
C ALA A 188 3.68 5.43 -26.91
N ALA A 189 3.57 6.73 -26.67
CA ALA A 189 3.61 7.32 -25.34
C ALA A 189 2.48 6.76 -24.45
N GLY A 190 1.25 6.71 -24.97
CA GLY A 190 0.11 6.13 -24.28
C GLY A 190 0.38 4.71 -23.81
N ILE A 191 0.88 3.84 -24.71
CA ILE A 191 1.23 2.46 -24.37
C ILE A 191 2.31 2.41 -23.27
N ALA A 192 3.32 3.29 -23.34
CA ALA A 192 4.37 3.34 -22.32
C ALA A 192 3.83 3.74 -20.95
N ILE A 193 2.94 4.73 -20.91
CA ILE A 193 2.27 5.21 -19.69
C ILE A 193 1.39 4.09 -19.09
N GLU A 194 0.55 3.46 -19.92
CA GLU A 194 -0.30 2.33 -19.49
C GLU A 194 0.54 1.18 -18.92
N ASN A 195 1.64 0.80 -19.61
CA ASN A 195 2.54 -0.25 -19.14
C ASN A 195 3.21 0.11 -17.81
N ALA A 196 3.67 1.34 -17.63
CA ALA A 196 4.26 1.80 -16.37
C ALA A 196 3.22 1.77 -15.24
N HIS A 197 2.00 2.21 -15.49
CA HIS A 197 0.89 2.18 -14.53
C HIS A 197 0.56 0.74 -14.10
N LEU A 198 0.42 -0.18 -15.06
CA LEU A 198 0.19 -1.61 -14.79
C LEU A 198 1.35 -2.25 -14.03
N TYR A 199 2.59 -1.88 -14.35
CA TYR A 199 3.78 -2.36 -13.64
C TYR A 199 3.80 -1.92 -12.18
N GLU A 200 3.54 -0.62 -11.91
CA GLU A 200 3.47 -0.10 -10.54
C GLU A 200 2.33 -0.73 -9.75
N GLN A 201 1.15 -0.89 -10.34
CA GLN A 201 0.04 -1.61 -9.70
C GLN A 201 0.40 -3.06 -9.36
N THR A 202 1.07 -3.75 -10.28
CA THR A 202 1.51 -5.13 -10.05
C THR A 202 2.54 -5.21 -8.93
N ARG A 203 3.50 -4.28 -8.92
CA ARG A 203 4.55 -4.16 -7.91
C ARG A 203 3.98 -3.86 -6.52
N LEU A 204 3.01 -2.94 -6.42
CA LEU A 204 2.29 -2.66 -5.19
C LEU A 204 1.55 -3.90 -4.69
N ARG A 205 0.87 -4.62 -5.58
CA ARG A 205 0.15 -5.85 -5.24
C ARG A 205 1.09 -6.97 -4.75
N GLN A 206 2.27 -7.11 -5.37
CA GLN A 206 3.28 -8.08 -4.94
C GLN A 206 3.85 -7.75 -3.55
N ARG A 207 4.19 -6.48 -3.30
CA ARG A 207 4.64 -6.02 -1.98
C ARG A 207 3.59 -6.29 -0.91
N TRP A 208 2.34 -6.00 -1.21
CA TRP A 208 1.22 -6.25 -0.33
C TRP A 208 1.04 -7.75 -0.01
N LEU A 209 1.07 -8.63 -1.01
CA LEU A 209 0.98 -10.07 -0.79
C LEU A 209 2.15 -10.60 0.06
N GLY A 210 3.36 -10.10 -0.17
CA GLY A 210 4.54 -10.41 0.63
C GLY A 210 4.37 -10.00 2.09
N ALA A 211 3.99 -8.76 2.34
CA ALA A 211 3.78 -8.22 3.69
C ALA A 211 2.69 -9.01 4.46
N THR A 212 1.59 -9.34 3.79
CA THR A 212 0.51 -10.12 4.40
C THR A 212 0.93 -11.54 4.74
N SER A 213 1.67 -12.21 3.85
CA SER A 213 2.17 -13.57 4.08
C SER A 213 3.13 -13.61 5.26
N GLU A 214 4.02 -12.62 5.37
CA GLU A 214 4.97 -12.50 6.47
C GLU A 214 4.26 -12.27 7.81
N VAL A 215 3.35 -11.30 7.88
CA VAL A 215 2.54 -11.03 9.09
C VAL A 215 1.78 -12.30 9.53
N THR A 216 1.16 -13.00 8.57
CA THR A 216 0.41 -14.22 8.88
C THR A 216 1.34 -15.32 9.41
N THR A 217 2.51 -15.52 8.80
CA THR A 217 3.48 -16.54 9.20
C THR A 217 4.01 -16.29 10.60
N GLU A 218 4.41 -15.05 10.89
CA GLU A 218 4.92 -14.66 12.21
C GLU A 218 3.86 -14.81 13.30
N LEU A 219 2.63 -14.37 13.05
CA LEU A 219 1.52 -14.49 13.99
C LEU A 219 1.16 -15.94 14.31
N LEU A 220 1.11 -16.81 13.29
CA LEU A 220 0.84 -18.24 13.48
C LEU A 220 2.03 -18.99 14.10
N GLY A 221 3.25 -18.46 13.93
CA GLY A 221 4.49 -18.95 14.57
C GLY A 221 4.49 -18.80 16.09
N GLY A 222 3.62 -17.99 16.67
CA GLY A 222 3.49 -17.80 18.12
C GLY A 222 4.25 -16.58 18.66
N THR A 223 4.62 -15.64 17.80
CA THR A 223 5.23 -14.34 18.13
C THR A 223 4.41 -13.60 19.18
N ASP A 224 5.07 -12.82 20.03
CA ASP A 224 4.40 -12.01 21.06
C ASP A 224 3.39 -11.04 20.41
N PRO A 225 2.22 -10.77 21.01
CA PRO A 225 1.24 -9.85 20.46
C PRO A 225 1.76 -8.44 20.17
N VAL A 226 2.70 -7.95 20.98
CA VAL A 226 3.28 -6.61 20.80
C VAL A 226 4.19 -6.61 19.57
N ASP A 227 5.09 -7.60 19.47
CA ASP A 227 5.99 -7.74 18.31
C ASP A 227 5.20 -7.87 16.99
N ALA A 228 4.08 -8.59 17.04
CA ALA A 228 3.19 -8.75 15.91
C ALA A 228 2.53 -7.42 15.48
N LEU A 229 2.12 -6.58 16.43
CA LEU A 229 1.59 -5.25 16.13
C LEU A 229 2.68 -4.32 15.58
N GLU A 230 3.91 -4.42 16.09
CA GLU A 230 5.07 -3.67 15.56
C GLU A 230 5.37 -4.07 14.11
N LEU A 231 5.33 -5.36 13.80
CA LEU A 231 5.48 -5.85 12.43
C LEU A 231 4.39 -5.29 11.50
N ILE A 232 3.12 -5.30 11.93
CA ILE A 232 2.00 -4.75 11.15
C ILE A 232 2.22 -3.26 10.90
N ALA A 233 2.58 -2.48 11.92
CA ALA A 233 2.84 -1.06 11.77
C ALA A 233 4.02 -0.79 10.83
N GLY A 234 5.13 -1.53 10.97
CA GLY A 234 6.31 -1.42 10.09
C GLY A 234 5.99 -1.74 8.62
N ARG A 235 5.23 -2.80 8.37
CA ARG A 235 4.82 -3.15 7.00
C ARG A 235 3.84 -2.15 6.40
N ALA A 236 2.93 -1.61 7.20
CA ALA A 236 2.04 -0.53 6.76
C ALA A 236 2.82 0.74 6.37
N LEU A 237 3.88 1.07 7.12
CA LEU A 237 4.80 2.18 6.82
C LEU A 237 5.44 2.00 5.43
N GLU A 238 6.01 0.83 5.17
CA GLU A 238 6.65 0.49 3.89
C GLU A 238 5.67 0.49 2.72
N LEU A 239 4.46 -0.06 2.93
CA LEU A 239 3.42 -0.14 1.89
C LEU A 239 2.87 1.22 1.48
N THR A 240 2.76 2.14 2.43
CA THR A 240 2.16 3.47 2.17
C THR A 240 3.17 4.55 1.84
N GLY A 241 4.47 4.33 2.16
CA GLY A 241 5.49 5.36 2.11
C GLY A 241 5.11 6.56 2.99
N SER A 242 4.47 6.29 4.12
CA SER A 242 4.15 7.30 5.14
C SER A 242 5.36 7.59 6.02
N ASP A 243 5.36 8.71 6.73
CA ASP A 243 6.44 9.06 7.65
C ASP A 243 6.23 8.38 9.01
N VAL A 244 4.97 8.15 9.38
CA VAL A 244 4.57 7.48 10.63
C VAL A 244 3.35 6.59 10.40
N THR A 245 3.35 5.42 11.02
CA THR A 245 2.17 4.55 11.15
C THR A 245 1.88 4.23 12.60
N MET A 246 0.62 4.12 12.94
CA MET A 246 0.16 3.88 14.31
C MET A 246 -0.97 2.85 14.31
N LEU A 247 -0.92 1.98 15.32
CA LEU A 247 -2.03 1.08 15.65
C LEU A 247 -2.70 1.56 16.94
N ALA A 248 -3.94 1.97 16.85
CA ALA A 248 -4.77 2.38 17.97
C ALA A 248 -5.82 1.30 18.27
N LEU A 249 -5.73 0.72 19.46
CA LEU A 249 -6.61 -0.35 19.94
C LEU A 249 -7.56 0.17 21.02
N PRO A 250 -8.72 -0.49 21.25
CA PRO A 250 -9.61 -0.18 22.35
C PRO A 250 -8.86 -0.18 23.70
N GLY A 251 -8.96 0.91 24.43
CA GLY A 251 -8.42 0.99 25.79
C GLY A 251 -9.21 0.07 26.76
N THR A 252 -8.55 -0.37 27.85
CA THR A 252 -9.20 -1.13 28.94
C THR A 252 -10.10 -0.27 29.84
N GLY A 253 -10.43 0.94 29.37
CA GLY A 253 -11.14 1.95 30.14
C GLY A 253 -12.66 1.87 30.01
N ARG A 254 -13.31 3.03 30.18
CA ARG A 254 -14.76 3.22 30.16
C ARG A 254 -15.36 2.82 28.81
N LEU A 255 -16.46 2.08 28.86
CA LEU A 255 -17.35 1.86 27.71
C LEU A 255 -18.40 2.97 27.71
N ASP A 256 -18.63 3.57 26.56
CA ASP A 256 -19.77 4.44 26.30
C ASP A 256 -20.82 3.67 25.50
N VAL A 257 -22.07 4.14 25.53
CA VAL A 257 -23.16 3.56 24.73
C VAL A 257 -23.34 4.46 23.51
N ASP A 258 -23.31 3.89 22.31
CA ASP A 258 -23.54 4.64 21.08
C ASP A 258 -25.04 4.90 20.82
N GLU A 259 -25.35 5.56 19.69
CA GLU A 259 -26.72 5.91 19.30
C GLU A 259 -27.60 4.67 19.03
N ASP A 260 -27.00 3.54 18.69
CA ASP A 260 -27.67 2.26 18.42
C ASP A 260 -27.80 1.38 19.68
N GLY A 261 -27.24 1.81 20.82
CA GLY A 261 -27.30 1.12 22.11
C GLY A 261 -26.18 0.11 22.32
N ASP A 262 -25.19 0.07 21.42
CA ASP A 262 -24.04 -0.81 21.54
C ASP A 262 -22.95 -0.22 22.46
N SER A 263 -22.28 -1.11 23.22
CA SER A 263 -21.18 -0.72 24.09
C SER A 263 -19.90 -0.51 23.26
N VAL A 264 -19.49 0.75 23.12
CA VAL A 264 -18.27 1.16 22.37
C VAL A 264 -17.20 1.67 23.32
N PRO A 265 -15.91 1.42 23.07
CA PRO A 265 -14.86 2.02 23.88
C PRO A 265 -14.90 3.56 23.78
N ALA A 266 -14.77 4.26 24.90
CA ALA A 266 -14.73 5.72 24.91
C ALA A 266 -13.48 6.27 24.19
N GLU A 267 -12.38 5.54 24.26
CA GLU A 267 -11.08 5.94 23.74
C GLU A 267 -10.36 4.78 23.05
N LEU A 268 -9.61 5.08 22.01
CA LEU A 268 -8.59 4.23 21.42
C LEU A 268 -7.22 4.65 21.97
N THR A 269 -6.37 3.70 22.30
CA THR A 269 -5.00 3.96 22.76
C THR A 269 -4.02 3.52 21.68
N VAL A 270 -3.11 4.39 21.27
CA VAL A 270 -2.01 4.05 20.37
C VAL A 270 -1.09 3.04 21.09
N THR A 271 -1.14 1.80 20.65
CA THR A 271 -0.37 0.70 21.27
C THR A 271 1.02 0.59 20.65
N VAL A 272 1.12 0.82 19.35
CA VAL A 272 2.36 0.74 18.57
C VAL A 272 2.45 1.93 17.63
N CYS A 273 3.68 2.43 17.45
CA CYS A 273 4.02 3.46 16.49
C CYS A 273 5.30 3.04 15.76
N ALA A 274 5.29 3.09 14.41
CA ALA A 274 6.46 2.84 13.57
C ALA A 274 6.74 4.07 12.68
N GLY A 275 8.01 4.34 12.39
CA GLY A 275 8.46 5.45 11.56
C GLY A 275 9.25 6.50 12.32
N GLY A 276 9.66 7.56 11.59
CA GLY A 276 10.44 8.66 12.16
C GLY A 276 9.55 9.67 12.88
N GLY A 277 10.05 10.20 13.98
CA GLY A 277 9.38 11.29 14.68
C GLY A 277 9.18 11.03 16.17
N GLU A 278 8.19 11.69 16.74
CA GLU A 278 7.86 11.56 18.16
C GLU A 278 7.15 10.22 18.42
N ASN A 279 7.57 9.51 19.46
CA ASN A 279 6.89 8.29 19.89
C ASN A 279 5.51 8.65 20.46
N LEU A 280 4.46 8.32 19.73
CA LEU A 280 3.06 8.57 20.08
C LEU A 280 2.41 7.39 20.82
N THR A 281 3.18 6.38 21.22
CA THR A 281 2.69 5.22 22.00
C THR A 281 2.09 5.70 23.31
N GLY A 282 0.90 5.22 23.65
CA GLY A 282 0.14 5.64 24.82
C GLY A 282 -0.78 6.85 24.59
N LEU A 283 -0.76 7.48 23.40
CA LEU A 283 -1.70 8.53 23.05
C LEU A 283 -3.13 7.98 23.07
N ARG A 284 -4.01 8.69 23.78
CA ARG A 284 -5.45 8.38 23.83
C ARG A 284 -6.21 9.23 22.82
N ILE A 285 -6.96 8.56 21.96
CA ILE A 285 -7.77 9.18 20.90
C ILE A 285 -9.24 8.94 21.26
N PRO A 286 -10.03 9.98 21.55
CA PRO A 286 -11.45 9.82 21.81
C PRO A 286 -12.17 9.20 20.59
N VAL A 287 -13.06 8.26 20.84
CA VAL A 287 -13.89 7.67 19.77
C VAL A 287 -14.92 8.67 19.28
N ALA A 288 -15.49 9.46 20.18
CA ALA A 288 -16.44 10.51 19.82
C ALA A 288 -15.72 11.73 19.22
N GLY A 289 -16.21 12.25 18.10
CA GLY A 289 -15.76 13.50 17.50
C GLY A 289 -14.40 13.46 16.79
N THR A 290 -13.79 12.28 16.61
CA THR A 290 -12.52 12.12 15.89
C THR A 290 -12.68 11.26 14.63
N VAL A 291 -11.81 11.47 13.64
CA VAL A 291 -11.80 10.64 12.42
C VAL A 291 -11.43 9.18 12.72
N PRO A 292 -10.39 8.87 13.52
CA PRO A 292 -10.10 7.49 13.89
C PRO A 292 -11.26 6.80 14.63
N GLY A 293 -11.93 7.52 15.53
CA GLY A 293 -13.12 7.01 16.22
C GLY A 293 -14.30 6.75 15.29
N ALA A 294 -14.54 7.63 14.32
CA ALA A 294 -15.54 7.42 13.29
C ALA A 294 -15.22 6.16 12.44
N VAL A 295 -13.96 6.02 11.97
CA VAL A 295 -13.51 4.85 11.22
C VAL A 295 -13.67 3.55 12.03
N PHE A 296 -13.40 3.60 13.33
CA PHE A 296 -13.60 2.46 14.22
C PHE A 296 -15.07 2.01 14.28
N ARG A 297 -16.02 2.96 14.40
CA ARG A 297 -17.47 2.68 14.47
C ARG A 297 -18.07 2.32 13.12
N ASP A 298 -17.83 3.20 12.11
CA ASP A 298 -18.45 3.09 10.78
C ASP A 298 -17.81 1.99 9.93
N ARG A 299 -16.65 1.48 10.35
CA ARG A 299 -15.86 0.45 9.64
C ARG A 299 -15.47 0.85 8.22
N THR A 300 -15.46 2.15 7.92
CA THR A 300 -15.22 2.69 6.59
C THR A 300 -13.83 3.33 6.53
N PRO A 301 -12.93 2.85 5.64
CA PRO A 301 -11.63 3.47 5.42
C PRO A 301 -11.77 4.92 4.95
N ARG A 302 -10.87 5.81 5.40
CA ARG A 302 -10.89 7.23 5.03
C ARG A 302 -9.51 7.71 4.60
N ARG A 303 -9.48 8.49 3.51
CA ARG A 303 -8.32 9.26 3.06
C ARG A 303 -8.56 10.73 3.40
N MET A 304 -7.60 11.34 4.07
CA MET A 304 -7.68 12.72 4.53
C MET A 304 -6.55 13.55 3.92
N ALA A 305 -6.86 14.75 3.46
CA ALA A 305 -5.85 15.70 3.06
C ALA A 305 -5.08 16.25 4.27
N GLU A 306 -5.76 16.35 5.40
CA GLU A 306 -5.19 16.79 6.67
C GLU A 306 -5.88 16.05 7.82
N LEU A 307 -5.11 15.38 8.66
CA LEU A 307 -5.57 14.75 9.89
C LEU A 307 -4.86 15.38 11.08
N ALA A 308 -5.60 16.06 11.95
CA ALA A 308 -5.10 16.54 13.22
C ALA A 308 -5.37 15.50 14.32
N LEU A 309 -4.34 14.83 14.80
CA LEU A 309 -4.44 13.89 15.94
C LEU A 309 -4.35 14.63 17.28
N LEU A 310 -3.56 15.71 17.34
CA LEU A 310 -3.38 16.61 18.50
C LEU A 310 -3.52 18.05 18.05
N ARG A 311 -3.88 18.96 19.01
CA ARG A 311 -4.08 20.39 18.72
C ARG A 311 -2.88 21.07 18.08
N ASP A 312 -1.64 20.60 18.34
CA ASP A 312 -0.39 21.22 17.89
C ASP A 312 0.53 20.29 17.07
N ARG A 313 0.13 19.04 16.79
CA ARG A 313 1.01 18.04 16.15
C ARG A 313 0.23 17.11 15.23
N GLY A 314 0.92 16.56 14.24
CA GLY A 314 0.39 15.52 13.38
C GLY A 314 -0.64 16.01 12.37
N ARG A 315 -0.44 17.22 11.82
CA ARG A 315 -1.25 17.71 10.72
C ARG A 315 -0.60 17.35 9.40
N GLY A 316 -1.24 16.50 8.64
CA GLY A 316 -0.75 16.12 7.33
C GLY A 316 -1.70 15.14 6.63
N PRO A 317 -1.38 14.76 5.40
CA PRO A 317 -2.15 13.75 4.68
C PRO A 317 -2.17 12.44 5.45
N ALA A 318 -3.34 11.78 5.51
CA ALA A 318 -3.49 10.55 6.26
C ALA A 318 -4.40 9.52 5.57
N LEU A 319 -4.08 8.25 5.83
CA LEU A 319 -4.98 7.11 5.61
C LEU A 319 -5.38 6.56 6.99
N VAL A 320 -6.67 6.38 7.19
CA VAL A 320 -7.22 5.83 8.42
C VAL A 320 -8.09 4.62 8.05
N VAL A 321 -7.70 3.43 8.47
CA VAL A 321 -8.37 2.19 8.11
C VAL A 321 -8.70 1.35 9.35
N PRO A 322 -9.88 0.70 9.40
CA PRO A 322 -10.24 -0.16 10.51
C PRO A 322 -9.52 -1.51 10.42
N LEU A 323 -9.21 -2.12 11.56
CA LEU A 323 -8.75 -3.51 11.70
C LEU A 323 -9.97 -4.42 11.85
N ARG A 324 -10.51 -4.93 10.74
CA ARG A 324 -11.75 -5.71 10.72
C ARG A 324 -11.47 -7.21 10.65
N ALA A 325 -12.13 -7.97 11.51
CA ALA A 325 -12.17 -9.43 11.44
C ALA A 325 -13.62 -9.90 11.56
N GLY A 326 -14.27 -10.17 10.43
CA GLY A 326 -15.72 -10.40 10.37
C GLY A 326 -16.53 -9.17 10.81
N ASP A 327 -17.44 -9.37 11.74
CA ASP A 327 -18.27 -8.28 12.29
C ASP A 327 -17.62 -7.51 13.44
N HIS A 328 -16.36 -7.80 13.75
CA HIS A 328 -15.64 -7.15 14.84
C HIS A 328 -14.55 -6.22 14.34
N THR A 329 -14.42 -5.03 14.95
CA THR A 329 -13.32 -4.09 14.72
C THR A 329 -12.38 -4.13 15.92
N SER A 330 -11.17 -4.62 15.73
CA SER A 330 -10.15 -4.75 16.78
C SER A 330 -9.41 -3.46 17.09
N GLY A 331 -9.45 -2.48 16.17
CA GLY A 331 -8.74 -1.21 16.29
C GLY A 331 -8.71 -0.43 14.98
N VAL A 332 -7.82 0.54 14.91
CA VAL A 332 -7.60 1.40 13.73
C VAL A 332 -6.11 1.48 13.41
N LEU A 333 -5.77 1.33 12.15
CA LEU A 333 -4.45 1.60 11.60
C LEU A 333 -4.46 2.99 10.95
N ILE A 334 -3.50 3.83 11.33
CA ILE A 334 -3.36 5.21 10.86
C ILE A 334 -1.99 5.32 10.20
N ALA A 335 -1.95 5.75 8.93
CA ALA A 335 -0.74 6.12 8.23
C ALA A 335 -0.75 7.62 8.00
N LEU A 336 0.31 8.33 8.39
CA LEU A 336 0.41 9.79 8.40
C LEU A 336 1.67 10.23 7.66
N ARG A 337 1.56 11.28 6.84
CA ARG A 337 2.68 12.02 6.25
C ARG A 337 2.90 13.34 6.97
N ASP A 338 4.10 13.88 6.82
CA ASP A 338 4.44 15.19 7.35
C ASP A 338 3.61 16.32 6.71
N PRO A 339 3.38 17.42 7.42
CA PRO A 339 2.68 18.58 6.89
C PRO A 339 3.34 19.11 5.61
N GLY A 340 2.53 19.35 4.58
CA GLY A 340 3.00 19.81 3.27
C GLY A 340 3.51 18.73 2.34
N SER A 341 3.51 17.47 2.76
CA SER A 341 3.78 16.33 1.88
C SER A 341 2.66 16.12 0.87
N ALA A 342 2.96 15.40 -0.24
CA ALA A 342 1.97 15.03 -1.23
C ALA A 342 0.86 14.16 -0.63
N LEU A 343 -0.36 14.31 -1.14
CA LEU A 343 -1.49 13.47 -0.76
C LEU A 343 -1.21 12.00 -1.05
N PHE A 344 -1.83 11.12 -0.28
CA PHE A 344 -1.84 9.69 -0.62
C PHE A 344 -2.64 9.47 -1.91
N GLU A 345 -2.17 8.59 -2.76
CA GLU A 345 -2.89 8.20 -3.97
C GLU A 345 -4.21 7.47 -3.62
N THR A 346 -5.21 7.63 -4.47
CA THR A 346 -6.52 6.99 -4.26
C THR A 346 -6.41 5.47 -4.21
N ALA A 347 -5.48 4.90 -5.00
CA ALA A 347 -5.22 3.46 -5.04
C ALA A 347 -4.59 2.89 -3.75
N GLN A 348 -3.94 3.71 -2.92
CA GLN A 348 -3.29 3.24 -1.67
C GLN A 348 -4.30 2.90 -0.57
N LEU A 349 -5.47 3.59 -0.53
CA LEU A 349 -6.49 3.35 0.50
C LEU A 349 -7.04 1.92 0.49
N PRO A 350 -7.54 1.36 -0.64
CA PRO A 350 -8.04 -0.01 -0.67
C PRO A 350 -6.94 -1.05 -0.39
N VAL A 351 -5.69 -0.79 -0.78
CA VAL A 351 -4.55 -1.66 -0.49
C VAL A 351 -4.27 -1.74 1.00
N LEU A 352 -4.17 -0.59 1.68
CA LEU A 352 -3.97 -0.54 3.12
C LEU A 352 -5.15 -1.13 3.90
N ALA A 353 -6.38 -0.87 3.46
CA ALA A 353 -7.58 -1.44 4.09
C ALA A 353 -7.60 -2.97 4.01
N SER A 354 -7.28 -3.54 2.85
CA SER A 354 -7.18 -4.99 2.67
C SER A 354 -6.06 -5.61 3.51
N PHE A 355 -4.90 -4.94 3.64
CA PHE A 355 -3.83 -5.35 4.53
C PHE A 355 -4.27 -5.34 6.00
N ALA A 356 -4.94 -4.28 6.43
CA ALA A 356 -5.45 -4.13 7.79
C ALA A 356 -6.48 -5.22 8.14
N ASP A 357 -7.39 -5.56 7.23
CA ASP A 357 -8.37 -6.64 7.41
C ASP A 357 -7.69 -8.01 7.57
N GLN A 358 -6.69 -8.31 6.76
CA GLN A 358 -5.95 -9.58 6.85
C GLN A 358 -5.09 -9.64 8.13
N ALA A 359 -4.45 -8.54 8.51
CA ALA A 359 -3.72 -8.44 9.76
C ALA A 359 -4.64 -8.65 10.98
N ALA A 360 -5.83 -8.05 10.97
CA ALA A 360 -6.83 -8.22 12.02
C ALA A 360 -7.31 -9.68 12.14
N LEU A 361 -7.58 -10.32 11.01
CA LEU A 361 -7.96 -11.75 10.99
C LEU A 361 -6.84 -12.65 11.53
N ALA A 362 -5.59 -12.40 11.13
CA ALA A 362 -4.44 -13.14 11.60
C ALA A 362 -4.21 -12.96 13.11
N LEU A 363 -4.35 -11.73 13.64
CA LEU A 363 -4.31 -11.44 15.08
C LEU A 363 -5.41 -12.20 15.85
N GLN A 364 -6.64 -12.21 15.33
CA GLN A 364 -7.75 -12.92 15.93
C GLN A 364 -7.50 -14.44 15.99
N LEU A 365 -7.03 -15.03 14.89
CA LEU A 365 -6.69 -16.45 14.83
C LEU A 365 -5.57 -16.81 15.80
N ALA A 366 -4.51 -15.99 15.88
CA ALA A 366 -3.41 -16.19 16.80
C ALA A 366 -3.88 -16.13 18.28
N ALA A 367 -4.75 -15.17 18.61
CA ALA A 367 -5.35 -15.06 19.95
C ALA A 367 -6.21 -16.28 20.29
N GLN A 368 -7.02 -16.77 19.37
CA GLN A 368 -7.82 -17.98 19.54
C GLN A 368 -6.95 -19.22 19.74
N GLN A 369 -5.88 -19.39 18.97
CA GLN A 369 -4.95 -20.50 19.12
C GLN A 369 -4.23 -20.48 20.47
N ARG A 370 -3.82 -19.29 20.96
CA ARG A 370 -3.21 -19.16 22.29
C ARG A 370 -4.18 -19.57 23.39
N ALA A 371 -5.42 -19.03 23.34
CA ALA A 371 -6.47 -19.39 24.29
C ALA A 371 -6.84 -20.88 24.24
N ALA A 372 -6.75 -21.53 23.10
CA ALA A 372 -6.95 -22.97 22.96
C ALA A 372 -5.78 -23.74 23.61
N ARG A 373 -4.52 -23.38 23.32
CA ARG A 373 -3.33 -24.00 23.94
C ARG A 373 -3.32 -23.87 25.46
N GLU A 374 -3.66 -22.71 25.99
CA GLU A 374 -3.78 -22.50 27.44
C GLU A 374 -4.85 -23.39 28.07
N ARG A 375 -6.01 -23.52 27.41
CA ARG A 375 -7.07 -24.45 27.87
C ARG A 375 -6.64 -25.90 27.83
N ASP A 376 -5.92 -26.32 26.77
CA ASP A 376 -5.40 -27.67 26.64
C ASP A 376 -4.39 -27.99 27.76
N VAL A 377 -3.47 -27.06 28.06
CA VAL A 377 -2.50 -27.20 29.16
C VAL A 377 -3.21 -27.31 30.52
N LEU A 378 -4.24 -26.51 30.77
CA LEU A 378 -5.04 -26.58 31.98
C LEU A 378 -5.79 -27.92 32.08
N SER A 379 -6.41 -28.35 30.97
CA SER A 379 -7.12 -29.64 30.90
C SER A 379 -6.19 -30.84 31.15
N ASP A 380 -4.98 -30.82 30.57
CA ASP A 380 -3.97 -31.86 30.83
C ASP A 380 -3.49 -31.88 32.28
N ARG A 381 -3.28 -30.71 32.89
CA ARG A 381 -2.95 -30.60 34.33
C ARG A 381 -4.07 -31.23 35.20
N ASP A 382 -5.32 -30.90 34.93
CA ASP A 382 -6.47 -31.46 35.63
C ASP A 382 -6.62 -32.98 35.41
N ARG A 383 -6.29 -33.48 34.25
CA ARG A 383 -6.31 -34.92 33.94
C ARG A 383 -5.18 -35.63 34.71
N ILE A 384 -3.95 -35.13 34.64
CA ILE A 384 -2.79 -35.69 35.33
C ILE A 384 -3.04 -35.75 36.85
N ALA A 385 -3.58 -34.69 37.41
CA ALA A 385 -3.89 -34.61 38.82
C ALA A 385 -4.94 -35.66 39.26
N ARG A 386 -5.99 -35.88 38.46
CA ARG A 386 -6.99 -36.95 38.71
C ARG A 386 -6.37 -38.34 38.56
N ASP A 387 -5.58 -38.60 37.54
CA ASP A 387 -4.91 -39.88 37.33
C ASP A 387 -3.96 -40.23 38.47
N LEU A 388 -3.20 -39.25 38.99
CA LEU A 388 -2.35 -39.42 40.16
C LEU A 388 -3.15 -39.73 41.43
N HIS A 389 -4.26 -39.02 41.66
CA HIS A 389 -5.13 -39.25 42.81
C HIS A 389 -5.77 -40.66 42.76
N ASP A 390 -6.40 -41.00 41.64
CA ASP A 390 -7.24 -42.20 41.55
C ASP A 390 -6.42 -43.48 41.38
N HIS A 391 -5.27 -43.43 40.73
CA HIS A 391 -4.47 -44.61 40.47
C HIS A 391 -3.27 -44.76 41.42
N VAL A 392 -2.52 -43.69 41.65
CA VAL A 392 -1.26 -43.77 42.39
C VAL A 392 -1.55 -43.72 43.89
N ILE A 393 -2.29 -42.72 44.36
CA ILE A 393 -2.57 -42.60 45.82
C ILE A 393 -3.38 -43.77 46.32
N GLN A 394 -4.43 -44.22 45.57
CA GLN A 394 -5.25 -45.37 45.97
C GLN A 394 -4.43 -46.68 46.04
N ARG A 395 -3.51 -46.92 45.11
CA ARG A 395 -2.62 -48.10 45.13
C ARG A 395 -1.64 -48.05 46.31
N LEU A 396 -1.04 -46.90 46.56
CA LEU A 396 -0.16 -46.71 47.71
C LEU A 396 -0.93 -46.93 49.02
N PHE A 397 -2.15 -46.47 49.13
CA PHE A 397 -3.00 -46.71 50.31
C PHE A 397 -3.31 -48.19 50.51
N ALA A 398 -3.65 -48.90 49.42
CA ALA A 398 -3.92 -50.33 49.46
C ALA A 398 -2.67 -51.16 49.90
N VAL A 399 -1.47 -50.79 49.39
CA VAL A 399 -0.21 -51.42 49.78
C VAL A 399 0.09 -51.12 51.26
N GLY A 400 -0.12 -49.88 51.73
CA GLY A 400 0.04 -49.50 53.14
C GLY A 400 -0.85 -50.31 54.07
N LEU A 401 -2.11 -50.49 53.71
CA LEU A 401 -3.02 -51.34 54.50
C LEU A 401 -2.59 -52.81 54.54
N ALA A 402 -2.09 -53.34 53.42
CA ALA A 402 -1.55 -54.72 53.37
C ALA A 402 -0.31 -54.88 54.28
N MET A 403 0.59 -53.87 54.23
CA MET A 403 1.78 -53.85 55.15
C MET A 403 1.41 -53.76 56.63
N GLN A 404 0.45 -52.89 56.97
CA GLN A 404 -0.09 -52.79 58.33
C GLN A 404 -0.68 -54.13 58.82
N SER A 405 -1.48 -54.80 57.93
CA SER A 405 -2.02 -56.14 58.24
C SER A 405 -0.90 -57.19 58.52
N THR A 406 0.17 -57.16 57.72
CA THR A 406 1.31 -58.03 57.85
C THR A 406 2.09 -57.76 59.15
N GLN A 407 2.31 -56.49 59.49
CA GLN A 407 2.92 -56.01 60.68
C GLN A 407 2.24 -56.58 61.99
N ARG A 408 0.90 -56.45 61.97
CA ARG A 408 0.10 -56.98 63.12
C ARG A 408 0.19 -58.48 63.27
N ARG A 409 0.45 -59.23 62.21
CA ARG A 409 0.59 -60.71 62.26
C ARG A 409 2.02 -61.20 62.58
N THR A 410 3.00 -60.32 62.41
CA THR A 410 4.42 -60.63 62.61
C THR A 410 4.76 -60.61 64.11
N LYS A 411 5.44 -61.64 64.59
CA LYS A 411 5.86 -61.72 65.98
C LYS A 411 7.33 -61.33 66.22
N THR A 412 8.11 -61.08 65.17
CA THR A 412 9.51 -60.72 65.18
C THR A 412 9.70 -59.23 65.34
N PRO A 413 10.28 -58.68 66.43
CA PRO A 413 10.35 -57.23 66.66
C PRO A 413 11.13 -56.46 65.56
N GLU A 414 12.16 -57.05 65.03
CA GLU A 414 12.99 -56.47 63.96
C GLU A 414 12.16 -56.24 62.65
N LEU A 415 11.33 -57.25 62.33
CA LEU A 415 10.49 -57.19 61.17
C LEU A 415 9.36 -56.20 61.36
N GLN A 416 8.78 -56.05 62.51
CA GLN A 416 7.77 -55.05 62.86
C GLN A 416 8.32 -53.64 62.69
N ARG A 417 9.54 -53.39 63.15
CA ARG A 417 10.22 -52.09 63.00
C ARG A 417 10.42 -51.72 61.54
N ARG A 418 10.99 -52.66 60.75
CA ARG A 418 11.21 -52.43 59.30
C ARG A 418 9.89 -52.16 58.54
N LEU A 419 8.83 -52.88 58.84
CA LEU A 419 7.50 -52.65 58.23
C LEU A 419 6.95 -51.27 58.61
N GLN A 420 7.13 -50.85 59.89
CA GLN A 420 6.74 -49.53 60.36
C GLN A 420 7.48 -48.43 59.58
N GLU A 421 8.80 -48.52 59.46
CA GLU A 421 9.63 -47.58 58.70
C GLU A 421 9.16 -47.50 57.23
N SER A 422 8.80 -48.61 56.57
CA SER A 422 8.27 -48.61 55.20
C SER A 422 6.88 -47.99 55.08
N ILE A 423 6.00 -48.17 56.08
CA ILE A 423 4.69 -47.56 56.16
C ILE A 423 4.80 -46.04 56.30
N ASP A 424 5.70 -45.58 57.15
CA ASP A 424 5.94 -44.17 57.40
C ASP A 424 6.51 -43.47 56.16
N GLN A 425 7.47 -44.12 55.47
CA GLN A 425 7.96 -43.62 54.16
C GLN A 425 6.82 -43.52 53.11
N MET A 426 5.95 -44.52 53.07
CA MET A 426 4.83 -44.50 52.13
C MET A 426 3.82 -43.35 52.41
N HIS A 427 3.57 -43.08 53.69
CA HIS A 427 2.72 -41.95 54.11
C HIS A 427 3.38 -40.60 53.75
N GLU A 428 4.70 -40.52 53.77
CA GLU A 428 5.45 -39.35 53.37
C GLU A 428 5.34 -39.11 51.84
N ILE A 429 5.56 -40.18 51.03
CA ILE A 429 5.37 -40.14 49.58
C ILE A 429 3.92 -39.73 49.22
N VAL A 430 2.91 -40.24 49.90
CA VAL A 430 1.52 -39.85 49.66
C VAL A 430 1.29 -38.36 49.94
N ARG A 431 1.93 -37.82 51.00
CA ARG A 431 1.88 -36.39 51.31
C ARG A 431 2.56 -35.56 50.25
N GLU A 432 3.76 -35.95 49.79
CA GLU A 432 4.48 -35.26 48.70
C GLU A 432 3.66 -35.24 47.41
N ILE A 433 3.07 -36.38 47.01
CA ILE A 433 2.21 -36.46 45.82
C ILE A 433 0.98 -35.56 45.97
N ARG A 434 0.34 -35.52 47.15
CA ARG A 434 -0.80 -34.62 47.40
C ARG A 434 -0.40 -33.17 47.30
N THR A 435 0.78 -32.78 47.78
CA THR A 435 1.30 -31.43 47.66
C THR A 435 1.58 -31.10 46.18
N ALA A 436 2.22 -32.01 45.45
CA ALA A 436 2.47 -31.83 44.00
C ALA A 436 1.18 -31.72 43.21
N ILE A 437 0.14 -32.49 43.51
CA ILE A 437 -1.19 -32.38 42.92
C ILE A 437 -1.82 -31.02 43.25
N PHE A 438 -1.68 -30.54 44.49
CA PHE A 438 -2.18 -29.24 44.91
C PHE A 438 -1.48 -28.10 44.12
N ASP A 439 -0.16 -28.18 43.98
CA ASP A 439 0.62 -27.22 43.21
C ASP A 439 0.27 -27.25 41.71
N LEU A 440 -0.06 -28.41 41.16
CA LEU A 440 -0.57 -28.56 39.80
C LEU A 440 -1.97 -27.89 39.60
N HIS A 441 -2.81 -27.89 40.64
CA HIS A 441 -4.12 -27.25 40.60
C HIS A 441 -4.09 -25.78 41.09
N GLY A 442 -3.07 -25.37 41.80
CA GLY A 442 -3.02 -24.14 42.56
C GLY A 442 -2.12 -23.06 41.98
N GLY A 443 -2.56 -22.45 40.84
CA GLY A 443 -2.27 -21.04 40.67
C GLY A 443 -3.27 -20.22 41.52
N ALA A 444 -3.21 -18.90 41.50
CA ALA A 444 -4.02 -17.95 42.31
C ALA A 444 -5.52 -18.27 42.47
N ALA A 445 -6.10 -19.06 41.55
CA ALA A 445 -7.48 -19.55 41.62
C ALA A 445 -7.70 -20.64 42.71
N GLY A 446 -6.64 -21.38 43.08
CA GLY A 446 -6.69 -22.40 44.16
C GLY A 446 -6.78 -21.76 45.54
N GLU A 447 -6.04 -20.68 45.78
CA GLU A 447 -6.08 -19.93 47.05
C GLU A 447 -7.44 -19.30 47.32
N ILE A 448 -8.08 -18.72 46.28
CA ILE A 448 -9.41 -18.12 46.37
C ILE A 448 -10.46 -19.20 46.67
N ARG A 449 -10.39 -20.37 46.01
CA ARG A 449 -11.30 -21.49 46.28
C ARG A 449 -11.14 -22.10 47.67
N LEU A 450 -9.87 -22.27 48.11
CA LEU A 450 -9.57 -22.77 49.47
C LEU A 450 -10.11 -21.80 50.54
N ARG A 451 -9.86 -20.51 50.35
CA ARG A 451 -10.33 -19.45 51.23
C ARG A 451 -11.88 -19.41 51.32
N ASN A 452 -12.58 -19.52 50.18
CA ASN A 452 -14.03 -19.56 50.15
C ASN A 452 -14.56 -20.84 50.82
N ARG A 453 -13.99 -22.02 50.54
CA ARG A 453 -14.38 -23.28 51.21
C ARG A 453 -14.09 -23.31 52.71
N LEU A 454 -12.99 -22.69 53.16
CA LEU A 454 -12.68 -22.48 54.56
C LEU A 454 -13.71 -21.55 55.23
N HIS A 455 -14.10 -20.50 54.51
CA HIS A 455 -15.15 -19.58 54.97
C HIS A 455 -16.51 -20.28 55.11
N ASP A 456 -16.89 -21.08 54.10
CA ASP A 456 -18.15 -21.84 54.10
C ASP A 456 -18.11 -22.91 55.22
N ALA A 457 -17.02 -23.65 55.41
CA ALA A 457 -16.87 -24.63 56.46
C ALA A 457 -16.84 -24.01 57.88
N ILE A 458 -16.23 -22.85 58.06
CA ILE A 458 -16.25 -22.09 59.30
C ILE A 458 -17.65 -21.57 59.59
N ALA A 459 -18.37 -21.05 58.56
CA ALA A 459 -19.74 -20.62 58.71
C ALA A 459 -20.67 -21.77 59.13
N GLU A 460 -20.51 -22.97 58.49
CA GLU A 460 -21.30 -24.17 58.80
C GLU A 460 -21.04 -24.70 60.21
N LEU A 461 -19.77 -24.62 60.72
CA LEU A 461 -19.37 -25.05 62.05
C LEU A 461 -19.70 -24.02 63.15
N THR A 462 -19.95 -22.76 62.81
CA THR A 462 -20.22 -21.68 63.77
C THR A 462 -21.66 -21.22 63.80
N ASP A 463 -22.54 -21.77 62.91
CA ASP A 463 -23.96 -21.41 62.85
C ASP A 463 -24.75 -21.71 64.16
N ASP A 464 -24.27 -22.68 64.98
CA ASP A 464 -24.84 -23.07 66.28
C ASP A 464 -24.00 -22.57 67.47
N ALA A 465 -22.95 -21.77 67.29
CA ALA A 465 -22.07 -21.33 68.35
C ALA A 465 -22.00 -19.79 68.46
N PRO A 466 -21.98 -19.19 69.67
CA PRO A 466 -21.89 -17.74 69.83
C PRO A 466 -20.47 -17.18 69.62
N LEU A 467 -19.75 -17.71 68.64
CA LEU A 467 -18.37 -17.33 68.32
C LEU A 467 -18.35 -16.64 66.96
N HIS A 468 -17.88 -15.40 66.89
CA HIS A 468 -17.61 -14.69 65.63
C HIS A 468 -16.11 -14.79 65.32
N PRO A 469 -15.66 -15.73 64.48
CA PRO A 469 -14.28 -15.80 64.11
C PRO A 469 -13.93 -14.62 63.19
N ALA A 470 -12.86 -13.89 63.53
CA ALA A 470 -12.23 -12.92 62.61
C ALA A 470 -11.29 -13.68 61.66
N VAL A 471 -11.56 -13.66 60.38
CA VAL A 471 -10.72 -14.22 59.31
C VAL A 471 -10.06 -13.12 58.49
#